data_4f606776e76f95d9322c841e67d52de5
#
_entry.id   4f606776e76f95d9322c841e67d52de5
#
_cell.length_a   1.000
_cell.length_b   1.000
_cell.length_c   1.000
_cell.angle_alpha   90.00
_cell.angle_beta   90.00
_cell.angle_gamma   90.00
#
_symmetry.space_group_name_H-M   'P 1'
#
loop_
_entity.id
_entity.type
_entity.pdbx_description
1 polymer ?
#
loop_
_entity_poly.entity_id
_entity_poly.type
_entity_poly.pdbx_seq_one_letter_code
_entity_poly.pdbx_strand_id
1 'polypeptide(L)'
;DYNNDGDITDDDRMYVGKVTPDIYGGITSTMNWKNFDLSIFCQFAAGGKILSAWKGCGGTEGTEHLGLASSSIKGYKNGTLVDSEQFYNISKYAANHYWRGEGTSNTVLRPTLAGTFTGGFGNNLVSTRYLEDASYFKFKTITLGYSLPHSLLSKIHVTGARIFVSLDNFFTLTKYSGYDPEFSYESNP
;
A
#
# COMPACT_ATOMS: atom_id res chain seq x y z
N ASP A 1 -9.09 -17.46 15.72
CA ASP A 1 -9.96 -18.10 16.72
C ASP A 1 -9.59 -17.53 18.08
N TYR A 2 -10.30 -16.50 18.52
CA TYR A 2 -10.00 -15.75 19.73
C TYR A 2 -10.64 -16.42 20.96
N ASN A 3 -11.78 -17.05 20.77
CA ASN A 3 -12.52 -17.75 21.82
C ASN A 3 -12.12 -19.23 21.97
N ASN A 4 -11.29 -19.76 21.05
CA ASN A 4 -10.80 -21.13 20.98
C ASN A 4 -11.92 -22.19 20.85
N ASP A 5 -12.98 -21.88 20.11
CA ASP A 5 -14.05 -22.84 19.80
C ASP A 5 -13.77 -23.70 18.56
N GLY A 6 -12.70 -23.39 17.81
CA GLY A 6 -12.26 -24.11 16.62
C GLY A 6 -12.78 -23.54 15.31
N ASP A 7 -13.65 -22.54 15.37
CA ASP A 7 -14.19 -21.82 14.21
C ASP A 7 -13.77 -20.34 14.25
N ILE A 8 -13.71 -19.67 13.09
CA ILE A 8 -13.49 -18.22 13.02
C ILE A 8 -14.80 -17.56 12.60
N THR A 9 -15.41 -16.89 13.54
CA THR A 9 -16.74 -16.26 13.39
C THR A 9 -16.71 -14.78 13.77
N ASP A 10 -17.87 -14.15 13.78
CA ASP A 10 -18.02 -12.76 14.25
C ASP A 10 -17.69 -12.60 15.75
N ASP A 11 -17.74 -13.68 16.51
CA ASP A 11 -17.41 -13.70 17.94
C ASP A 11 -15.89 -13.59 18.20
N ASP A 12 -15.07 -13.81 17.16
CA ASP A 12 -13.61 -13.63 17.20
C ASP A 12 -13.16 -12.21 16.90
N ARG A 13 -14.09 -11.28 16.73
CA ARG A 13 -13.76 -9.88 16.48
C ARG A 13 -13.16 -9.23 17.71
N MET A 14 -11.98 -8.65 17.53
CA MET A 14 -11.28 -7.94 18.59
C MET A 14 -10.87 -6.53 18.14
N TYR A 15 -10.65 -5.66 19.09
CA TYR A 15 -10.05 -4.35 18.85
C TYR A 15 -8.55 -4.52 18.56
N VAL A 16 -8.10 -4.13 17.37
CA VAL A 16 -6.72 -4.33 16.88
C VAL A 16 -5.92 -3.03 16.72
N GLY A 17 -6.49 -1.92 17.15
CA GLY A 17 -5.84 -0.61 17.09
C GLY A 17 -6.70 0.43 16.38
N LYS A 18 -6.15 1.61 16.20
CA LYS A 18 -6.82 2.76 15.57
C LYS A 18 -6.22 3.04 14.19
N VAL A 19 -7.01 3.61 13.30
CA VAL A 19 -6.60 4.07 11.97
C VAL A 19 -5.87 5.41 12.06
N THR A 20 -6.29 6.27 12.99
CA THR A 20 -5.74 7.61 13.17
C THR A 20 -4.30 7.57 13.69
N PRO A 21 -3.36 8.31 13.10
CA PRO A 21 -2.00 8.39 13.61
C PRO A 21 -1.95 9.06 15.00
N ASP A 22 -0.94 8.70 15.78
CA ASP A 22 -0.66 9.29 17.10
C ASP A 22 -0.05 10.69 16.97
N ILE A 23 0.80 10.84 15.95
CA ILE A 23 1.51 12.09 15.66
C ILE A 23 1.58 12.26 14.14
N TYR A 24 1.37 13.46 13.66
CA TYR A 24 1.58 13.83 12.27
C TYR A 24 2.03 15.29 12.15
N GLY A 25 2.65 15.61 11.03
CA GLY A 25 3.12 16.97 10.80
C GLY A 25 3.91 17.13 9.51
N GLY A 26 4.44 18.33 9.33
CA GLY A 26 5.30 18.66 8.20
C GLY A 26 6.49 19.52 8.63
N ILE A 27 7.59 19.36 7.90
CA ILE A 27 8.82 20.13 8.08
C ILE A 27 9.18 20.77 6.75
N THR A 28 9.32 22.09 6.75
CA THR A 28 9.83 22.82 5.59
C THR A 28 11.22 23.35 5.89
N SER A 29 12.17 23.09 5.01
CA SER A 29 13.51 23.65 5.06
C SER A 29 13.75 24.46 3.79
N THR A 30 14.21 25.70 3.95
CA THR A 30 14.60 26.58 2.84
C THR A 30 16.03 27.03 3.02
N MET A 31 16.82 26.92 1.96
CA MET A 31 18.22 27.30 1.94
C MET A 31 18.52 28.16 0.72
N ASN A 32 19.23 29.26 0.93
CA ASN A 32 19.67 30.13 -0.14
C ASN A 32 21.19 30.22 -0.13
N TRP A 33 21.82 29.99 -1.26
CA TRP A 33 23.26 30.12 -1.39
C TRP A 33 23.62 30.78 -2.72
N LYS A 34 24.12 32.01 -2.67
CA LYS A 34 24.36 32.83 -3.84
C LYS A 34 23.10 32.95 -4.70
N ASN A 35 23.13 32.38 -5.89
CA ASN A 35 22.04 32.40 -6.85
C ASN A 35 21.14 31.14 -6.79
N PHE A 36 21.48 30.20 -5.90
CA PHE A 36 20.69 28.98 -5.71
C PHE A 36 19.72 29.15 -4.56
N ASP A 37 18.52 28.63 -4.73
CA ASP A 37 17.52 28.42 -3.71
C ASP A 37 17.07 26.95 -3.70
N LEU A 38 17.02 26.36 -2.51
CA LEU A 38 16.54 25.01 -2.28
C LEU A 38 15.41 25.05 -1.25
N SER A 39 14.30 24.46 -1.60
CA SER A 39 13.17 24.25 -0.70
C SER A 39 12.84 22.78 -0.62
N ILE A 40 12.74 22.25 0.59
CA ILE A 40 12.38 20.85 0.86
C ILE A 40 11.20 20.86 1.81
N PHE A 41 10.12 20.23 1.41
CA PHE A 41 8.96 19.96 2.27
C PHE A 41 8.84 18.46 2.52
N CYS A 42 8.87 18.10 3.80
CA CYS A 42 8.66 16.74 4.27
C CYS A 42 7.35 16.65 5.07
N GLN A 43 6.66 15.55 4.93
CA GLN A 43 5.47 15.21 5.70
C GLN A 43 5.67 13.87 6.41
N PHE A 44 5.13 13.73 7.61
CA PHE A 44 5.21 12.48 8.35
C PHE A 44 3.91 12.21 9.12
N ALA A 45 3.65 10.93 9.31
CA ALA A 45 2.70 10.43 10.27
C ALA A 45 3.28 9.22 10.98
N ALA A 46 3.00 9.06 12.27
CA ALA A 46 3.46 7.93 13.05
C ALA A 46 2.32 7.37 13.90
N GLY A 47 2.27 6.04 14.01
CA GLY A 47 1.15 5.31 14.57
C GLY A 47 0.02 5.09 13.56
N GLY A 48 -1.07 4.53 14.04
CA GLY A 48 -2.19 4.12 13.18
C GLY A 48 -1.95 2.79 12.47
N LYS A 49 -3.05 2.21 12.04
CA LYS A 49 -3.08 0.96 11.30
C LYS A 49 -3.82 1.16 9.99
N ILE A 50 -3.36 0.49 8.96
CA ILE A 50 -3.99 0.48 7.64
C ILE A 50 -4.32 -0.95 7.25
N LEU A 51 -5.53 -1.14 6.75
CA LEU A 51 -5.93 -2.43 6.19
C LEU A 51 -5.44 -2.52 4.76
N SER A 52 -4.59 -3.51 4.50
CA SER A 52 -3.95 -3.69 3.20
C SER A 52 -4.89 -4.39 2.22
N ALA A 53 -5.82 -3.65 1.63
CA ALA A 53 -6.79 -4.19 0.68
C ALA A 53 -6.11 -4.82 -0.56
N TRP A 54 -4.97 -4.29 -0.98
CA TRP A 54 -4.23 -4.80 -2.13
C TRP A 54 -3.67 -6.22 -1.91
N LYS A 55 -3.49 -6.66 -0.67
CA LYS A 55 -3.12 -8.04 -0.33
C LYS A 55 -4.28 -9.02 -0.39
N GLY A 56 -5.52 -8.53 -0.51
CA GLY A 56 -6.70 -9.36 -0.66
C GLY A 56 -7.64 -9.39 0.53
N CYS A 57 -7.57 -8.36 1.38
CA CYS A 57 -8.47 -8.25 2.52
C CYS A 57 -9.92 -8.01 2.07
N GLY A 58 -10.81 -8.91 2.44
CA GLY A 58 -12.26 -8.76 2.24
C GLY A 58 -12.75 -8.86 0.80
N GLY A 59 -11.89 -9.21 -0.15
CA GLY A 59 -12.23 -9.33 -1.57
C GLY A 59 -11.71 -10.59 -2.23
N THR A 60 -12.06 -10.76 -3.49
CA THR A 60 -11.52 -11.79 -4.37
C THR A 60 -10.19 -11.38 -4.99
N GLU A 61 -9.81 -10.13 -4.80
CA GLU A 61 -8.65 -9.47 -5.41
C GLU A 61 -7.56 -9.26 -4.37
N GLY A 62 -6.33 -9.56 -4.75
CA GLY A 62 -5.18 -9.26 -3.90
C GLY A 62 -3.99 -10.16 -4.18
N THR A 63 -2.82 -9.59 -3.96
CA THR A 63 -1.55 -10.22 -4.34
C THR A 63 -1.14 -11.39 -3.45
N GLU A 64 -1.74 -11.52 -2.26
CA GLU A 64 -1.53 -12.65 -1.34
C GLU A 64 -2.74 -13.59 -1.29
N HIS A 65 -3.76 -13.30 -2.08
CA HIS A 65 -4.93 -14.15 -2.22
C HIS A 65 -4.60 -15.36 -3.09
N LEU A 66 -4.26 -16.46 -2.46
CA LEU A 66 -4.00 -17.74 -3.13
C LEU A 66 -5.27 -18.61 -3.24
N GLY A 67 -6.41 -18.06 -2.86
CA GLY A 67 -7.71 -18.66 -3.14
C GLY A 67 -8.08 -18.40 -4.59
N LEU A 68 -8.33 -19.45 -5.31
CA LEU A 68 -8.96 -19.33 -6.61
C LEU A 68 -10.44 -19.12 -6.35
N ALA A 69 -10.94 -17.90 -6.47
CA ALA A 69 -12.38 -17.69 -6.41
C ALA A 69 -13.07 -18.53 -7.48
N SER A 70 -14.24 -19.06 -7.18
CA SER A 70 -14.99 -19.90 -8.13
C SER A 70 -15.34 -19.15 -9.43
N SER A 71 -15.23 -17.83 -9.41
CA SER A 71 -15.37 -16.94 -10.56
C SER A 71 -14.06 -16.71 -11.32
N SER A 72 -12.90 -17.16 -10.80
CA SER A 72 -11.58 -16.81 -11.36
C SER A 72 -10.89 -17.93 -12.12
N ILE A 73 -11.53 -19.05 -12.35
CA ILE A 73 -10.95 -20.16 -13.13
C ILE A 73 -11.86 -20.52 -14.28
N LYS A 74 -11.25 -20.65 -15.46
CA LYS A 74 -11.83 -21.46 -16.52
C LYS A 74 -11.90 -22.88 -16.01
N GLY A 75 -13.05 -23.29 -15.52
CA GLY A 75 -13.28 -24.60 -14.97
C GLY A 75 -14.62 -25.16 -15.45
N TYR A 76 -14.79 -26.45 -15.32
CA TYR A 76 -16.04 -27.08 -15.61
C TYR A 76 -16.95 -27.02 -14.37
N LYS A 77 -18.09 -26.35 -14.49
CA LYS A 77 -19.19 -26.44 -13.54
C LYS A 77 -20.31 -27.25 -14.16
N ASN A 78 -20.62 -28.39 -13.58
CA ASN A 78 -21.65 -29.33 -14.10
C ASN A 78 -21.42 -29.74 -15.58
N GLY A 79 -20.17 -29.97 -15.97
CA GLY A 79 -19.81 -30.34 -17.32
C GLY A 79 -19.78 -29.22 -18.35
N THR A 80 -20.07 -27.97 -17.94
CA THR A 80 -20.00 -26.80 -18.81
C THR A 80 -18.76 -25.96 -18.45
N LEU A 81 -18.01 -25.56 -19.48
CA LEU A 81 -16.87 -24.65 -19.30
C LEU A 81 -17.41 -23.29 -18.86
N VAL A 82 -17.05 -22.88 -17.65
CA VAL A 82 -17.36 -21.55 -17.10
C VAL A 82 -16.18 -20.65 -17.41
N ASP A 83 -16.40 -19.68 -18.28
CA ASP A 83 -15.42 -18.65 -18.61
C ASP A 83 -15.49 -17.57 -17.54
N SER A 84 -14.51 -17.54 -16.67
CA SER A 84 -14.35 -16.43 -15.74
C SER A 84 -13.20 -15.57 -16.22
N GLU A 85 -13.49 -14.33 -16.47
CA GLU A 85 -12.55 -13.35 -17.06
C GLU A 85 -11.52 -12.79 -16.08
N GLN A 86 -11.49 -13.23 -14.82
CA GLN A 86 -10.68 -12.60 -13.80
C GLN A 86 -9.58 -13.53 -13.28
N PHE A 87 -8.40 -13.40 -13.85
CA PHE A 87 -7.17 -13.97 -13.30
C PHE A 87 -6.43 -12.87 -12.55
N TYR A 88 -6.23 -13.04 -11.26
CA TYR A 88 -5.41 -12.12 -10.46
C TYR A 88 -3.98 -12.64 -10.37
N ASN A 89 -3.03 -11.76 -10.61
CA ASN A 89 -1.63 -12.07 -10.40
C ASN A 89 -1.32 -12.02 -8.89
N ILE A 90 -0.79 -13.12 -8.37
CA ILE A 90 -0.29 -13.16 -6.99
C ILE A 90 1.11 -12.56 -6.91
N SER A 91 1.48 -12.04 -5.74
CA SER A 91 2.82 -11.53 -5.51
C SER A 91 3.87 -12.67 -5.59
N LYS A 92 5.07 -12.33 -6.06
CA LYS A 92 6.22 -13.26 -6.05
C LYS A 92 6.49 -13.78 -4.64
N TYR A 93 6.27 -12.96 -3.62
CA TYR A 93 6.40 -13.36 -2.23
C TYR A 93 5.41 -14.48 -1.89
N ALA A 94 4.12 -14.29 -2.14
CA ALA A 94 3.09 -15.28 -1.88
C ALA A 94 3.33 -16.58 -2.66
N ALA A 95 3.72 -16.49 -3.93
CA ALA A 95 4.03 -17.64 -4.77
C ALA A 95 5.18 -18.50 -4.22
N ASN A 96 6.14 -17.88 -3.56
CA ASN A 96 7.31 -18.59 -3.01
C ASN A 96 7.15 -19.04 -1.55
N HIS A 97 6.22 -18.44 -0.79
CA HIS A 97 6.10 -18.62 0.65
C HIS A 97 4.76 -19.21 1.11
N TYR A 98 3.92 -19.71 0.20
CA TYR A 98 2.67 -20.35 0.61
C TYR A 98 2.91 -21.68 1.35
N TRP A 99 1.99 -22.01 2.24
CA TRP A 99 2.02 -23.23 3.02
C TRP A 99 1.85 -24.47 2.12
N ARG A 100 2.78 -25.39 2.17
CA ARG A 100 2.83 -26.67 1.43
C ARG A 100 2.78 -27.89 2.32
N GLY A 101 2.80 -27.68 3.64
CA GLY A 101 2.83 -28.68 4.66
C GLY A 101 3.45 -28.13 5.94
N GLU A 102 3.44 -28.91 7.00
CA GLU A 102 3.98 -28.52 8.29
C GLU A 102 5.44 -28.03 8.17
N GLY A 103 5.74 -26.91 8.83
CA GLY A 103 7.08 -26.30 8.83
C GLY A 103 7.45 -25.50 7.58
N THR A 104 6.59 -25.40 6.56
CA THR A 104 6.95 -24.72 5.29
C THR A 104 6.64 -23.23 5.29
N SER A 105 5.59 -22.77 5.95
CA SER A 105 5.23 -21.35 6.05
C SER A 105 4.26 -21.09 7.19
N ASN A 106 4.48 -19.95 7.89
CA ASN A 106 3.56 -19.41 8.88
C ASN A 106 3.01 -18.03 8.44
N THR A 107 3.32 -17.59 7.23
CA THR A 107 2.98 -16.24 6.76
C THR A 107 1.95 -16.23 5.63
N VAL A 108 2.01 -17.18 4.72
CA VAL A 108 1.09 -17.27 3.58
C VAL A 108 0.34 -18.59 3.64
N LEU A 109 -0.99 -18.48 3.59
CA LEU A 109 -1.88 -19.64 3.68
C LEU A 109 -1.75 -20.59 2.48
N ARG A 110 -2.26 -21.78 2.62
CA ARG A 110 -2.35 -22.75 1.53
C ARG A 110 -3.30 -22.24 0.44
N PRO A 111 -2.96 -22.37 -0.85
CA PRO A 111 -3.91 -22.09 -1.92
C PRO A 111 -5.14 -23.00 -1.81
N THR A 112 -6.32 -22.42 -1.94
CA THR A 112 -7.58 -23.16 -1.92
C THR A 112 -8.35 -22.90 -3.20
N LEU A 113 -8.99 -23.94 -3.74
CA LEU A 113 -9.96 -23.79 -4.81
C LEU A 113 -11.23 -23.14 -4.23
N ALA A 114 -11.58 -21.99 -4.80
CA ALA A 114 -12.89 -21.36 -4.67
C ALA A 114 -13.52 -21.41 -3.28
N GLY A 115 -13.10 -20.57 -2.39
CA GLY A 115 -13.95 -20.04 -1.32
C GLY A 115 -14.86 -20.97 -0.49
N THR A 116 -14.91 -22.24 -0.79
CA THR A 116 -15.70 -23.23 -0.09
C THR A 116 -14.84 -23.99 0.92
N PHE A 117 -14.32 -23.27 1.89
CA PHE A 117 -14.12 -23.92 3.16
C PHE A 117 -15.47 -23.83 3.89
N THR A 118 -16.16 -24.95 3.96
CA THR A 118 -17.19 -25.19 4.96
C THR A 118 -16.51 -25.15 6.32
N GLY A 119 -16.54 -23.99 6.98
CA GLY A 119 -15.85 -23.78 8.24
C GLY A 119 -15.28 -22.36 8.37
N GLY A 120 -15.67 -21.39 7.54
CA GLY A 120 -15.34 -19.97 7.74
C GLY A 120 -13.91 -19.53 7.45
N PHE A 121 -13.00 -20.44 7.15
CA PHE A 121 -11.55 -20.13 6.95
C PHE A 121 -11.21 -19.76 5.51
N GLY A 122 -11.87 -18.75 4.96
CA GLY A 122 -11.49 -18.20 3.65
C GLY A 122 -10.20 -17.40 3.73
N ASN A 123 -9.30 -17.56 2.75
CA ASN A 123 -8.08 -16.76 2.64
C ASN A 123 -8.35 -15.25 2.49
N ASN A 124 -9.57 -14.88 2.20
CA ASN A 124 -10.05 -13.52 1.95
C ASN A 124 -10.79 -12.88 3.13
N LEU A 125 -10.85 -13.54 4.29
CA LEU A 125 -11.46 -12.93 5.47
C LEU A 125 -10.65 -11.74 5.96
N VAL A 126 -11.37 -10.69 6.34
CA VAL A 126 -10.77 -9.53 7.03
C VAL A 126 -10.15 -10.00 8.33
N SER A 127 -8.83 -9.88 8.44
CA SER A 127 -8.10 -10.37 9.61
C SER A 127 -6.89 -9.49 9.90
N THR A 128 -6.32 -9.68 11.08
CA THR A 128 -5.09 -8.98 11.52
C THR A 128 -3.91 -9.21 10.59
N ARG A 129 -3.94 -10.26 9.78
CA ARG A 129 -2.93 -10.58 8.76
C ARG A 129 -2.73 -9.47 7.74
N TYR A 130 -3.82 -8.78 7.39
CA TYR A 130 -3.80 -7.68 6.41
C TYR A 130 -3.65 -6.31 7.04
N LEU A 131 -3.45 -6.27 8.36
CA LEU A 131 -3.31 -5.04 9.11
C LEU A 131 -1.84 -4.65 9.20
N GLU A 132 -1.50 -3.49 8.63
CA GLU A 132 -0.14 -2.98 8.58
C GLU A 132 0.03 -1.67 9.35
N ASP A 133 1.28 -1.32 9.63
CA ASP A 133 1.65 -0.03 10.19
C ASP A 133 1.50 1.06 9.13
N ALA A 134 0.73 2.11 9.43
CA ALA A 134 0.49 3.24 8.53
C ALA A 134 1.52 4.36 8.68
N SER A 135 2.56 4.17 9.49
CA SER A 135 3.59 5.19 9.69
C SER A 135 4.42 5.45 8.44
N TYR A 136 4.68 6.71 8.19
CA TYR A 136 5.53 7.11 7.07
C TYR A 136 6.28 8.43 7.32
N PHE A 137 7.35 8.62 6.56
CA PHE A 137 8.04 9.90 6.37
C PHE A 137 8.23 10.11 4.85
N LYS A 138 7.69 11.20 4.32
CA LYS A 138 7.64 11.48 2.88
C LYS A 138 8.32 12.79 2.52
N PHE A 139 9.18 12.75 1.51
CA PHE A 139 9.67 13.95 0.83
C PHE A 139 8.60 14.37 -0.18
N LYS A 140 7.75 15.31 0.23
CA LYS A 140 6.56 15.71 -0.52
C LYS A 140 6.93 16.58 -1.71
N THR A 141 7.80 17.58 -1.48
CA THR A 141 8.25 18.49 -2.54
C THR A 141 9.71 18.87 -2.31
N ILE A 142 10.51 18.78 -3.34
CA ILE A 142 11.89 19.28 -3.37
C ILE A 142 12.02 20.21 -4.57
N THR A 143 12.30 21.48 -4.33
CA THR A 143 12.46 22.47 -5.40
C THR A 143 13.87 23.07 -5.32
N LEU A 144 14.62 22.95 -6.41
CA LEU A 144 15.90 23.61 -6.60
C LEU A 144 15.76 24.69 -7.67
N GLY A 145 16.01 25.92 -7.29
CA GLY A 145 16.00 27.07 -8.19
C GLY A 145 17.39 27.67 -8.39
N TYR A 146 17.57 28.29 -9.54
CA TYR A 146 18.75 29.09 -9.86
C TYR A 146 18.35 30.40 -10.51
N SER A 147 18.67 31.51 -9.87
CA SER A 147 18.47 32.86 -10.40
C SER A 147 19.66 33.27 -11.26
N LEU A 148 19.41 33.58 -12.52
CA LEU A 148 20.47 33.99 -13.42
C LEU A 148 21.06 35.36 -13.00
N PRO A 149 22.39 35.49 -12.99
CA PRO A 149 23.04 36.74 -12.62
C PRO A 149 22.72 37.86 -13.62
N HIS A 150 22.54 39.06 -13.10
CA HIS A 150 22.18 40.26 -13.89
C HIS A 150 23.18 40.55 -15.02
N SER A 151 24.45 40.19 -14.87
CA SER A 151 25.48 40.36 -15.91
C SER A 151 25.22 39.56 -17.19
N LEU A 152 24.50 38.46 -17.08
CA LEU A 152 24.08 37.67 -18.25
C LEU A 152 22.79 38.24 -18.85
N LEU A 153 21.85 38.63 -18.00
CA LEU A 153 20.53 39.07 -18.41
C LEU A 153 20.52 40.45 -19.05
N SER A 154 21.41 41.37 -18.62
CA SER A 154 21.54 42.70 -19.21
C SER A 154 21.91 42.69 -20.69
N LYS A 155 22.63 41.66 -21.14
CA LYS A 155 22.99 41.50 -22.58
C LYS A 155 21.78 41.22 -23.47
N ILE A 156 20.72 40.68 -22.90
CA ILE A 156 19.48 40.33 -23.63
C ILE A 156 18.27 41.21 -23.19
N HIS A 157 18.54 42.28 -22.47
CA HIS A 157 17.53 43.25 -21.98
C HIS A 157 16.43 42.61 -21.10
N VAL A 158 16.76 41.57 -20.34
CA VAL A 158 15.86 40.91 -19.38
C VAL A 158 16.24 41.35 -17.98
N THR A 159 15.23 41.70 -17.17
CA THR A 159 15.43 42.23 -15.81
C THR A 159 15.63 41.12 -14.74
N GLY A 160 15.11 39.94 -15.00
CA GLY A 160 15.27 38.78 -14.10
C GLY A 160 14.82 37.48 -14.78
N ALA A 161 15.51 36.42 -14.49
CA ALA A 161 15.11 35.07 -14.90
C ALA A 161 15.55 34.05 -13.84
N ARG A 162 14.67 33.08 -13.54
CA ARG A 162 14.94 31.97 -12.63
C ARG A 162 14.54 30.67 -13.30
N ILE A 163 15.42 29.71 -13.25
CA ILE A 163 15.17 28.33 -13.71
C ILE A 163 15.00 27.49 -12.44
N PHE A 164 14.02 26.59 -12.42
CA PHE A 164 13.82 25.68 -11.30
C PHE A 164 13.42 24.29 -11.75
N VAL A 165 13.72 23.33 -10.90
CA VAL A 165 13.26 21.94 -11.02
C VAL A 165 12.51 21.61 -9.72
N SER A 166 11.33 21.04 -9.84
CA SER A 166 10.54 20.55 -8.71
C SER A 166 10.30 19.05 -8.85
N LEU A 167 10.49 18.35 -7.74
CA LEU A 167 10.21 16.92 -7.61
C LEU A 167 9.11 16.77 -6.57
N ASP A 168 7.98 16.20 -6.97
CA ASP A 168 6.86 15.96 -6.07
C ASP A 168 6.72 14.49 -5.75
N ASN A 169 6.39 14.18 -4.47
CA ASN A 169 6.28 12.81 -3.94
C ASN A 169 7.52 11.95 -4.25
N PHE A 170 8.68 12.55 -4.11
CA PHE A 170 9.95 11.97 -4.58
C PHE A 170 10.30 10.66 -3.88
N PHE A 171 10.09 10.58 -2.56
CA PHE A 171 10.46 9.40 -1.81
C PHE A 171 9.64 9.26 -0.53
N THR A 172 9.22 8.03 -0.22
CA THR A 172 8.49 7.68 1.00
C THR A 172 9.21 6.59 1.76
N LEU A 173 9.51 6.85 3.02
CA LEU A 173 10.00 5.87 3.99
C LEU A 173 8.79 5.33 4.75
N THR A 174 8.46 4.06 4.58
CA THR A 174 7.36 3.39 5.27
C THR A 174 7.60 1.89 5.38
N LYS A 175 6.93 1.25 6.33
CA LYS A 175 6.85 -0.21 6.44
C LYS A 175 5.59 -0.77 5.74
N TYR A 176 4.70 0.11 5.30
CA TYR A 176 3.52 -0.30 4.56
C TYR A 176 3.94 -0.93 3.23
N SER A 177 3.40 -2.09 2.92
CA SER A 177 3.76 -2.86 1.74
C SER A 177 3.02 -2.44 0.46
N GLY A 178 2.01 -1.56 0.57
CA GLY A 178 1.26 -1.01 -0.55
C GLY A 178 1.95 0.19 -1.20
N TYR A 179 1.25 0.83 -2.13
CA TYR A 179 1.82 1.94 -2.92
C TYR A 179 2.06 3.20 -2.09
N ASP A 180 1.09 3.63 -1.30
CA ASP A 180 1.18 4.87 -0.52
C ASP A 180 0.32 4.78 0.74
N PRO A 181 0.91 4.91 1.95
CA PRO A 181 0.16 4.86 3.20
C PRO A 181 -0.74 6.09 3.44
N GLU A 182 -0.59 7.14 2.64
CA GLU A 182 -1.42 8.36 2.71
C GLU A 182 -2.80 8.15 2.06
N PHE A 183 -2.96 7.13 1.21
CA PHE A 183 -4.24 6.78 0.62
C PHE A 183 -5.08 5.95 1.59
N SER A 184 -6.20 6.51 2.06
CA SER A 184 -7.25 5.72 2.68
C SER A 184 -8.22 5.19 1.60
N TYR A 185 -8.75 4.01 1.81
CA TYR A 185 -9.74 3.39 0.91
C TYR A 185 -11.02 4.22 0.76
N GLU A 186 -11.31 5.09 1.73
CA GLU A 186 -12.48 5.99 1.72
C GLU A 186 -12.31 7.23 0.84
N SER A 187 -11.13 7.47 0.29
CA SER A 187 -10.87 8.64 -0.57
C SER A 187 -11.09 8.37 -2.07
N ASN A 188 -11.71 7.26 -2.43
CA ASN A 188 -12.08 7.02 -3.81
C ASN A 188 -13.47 7.67 -4.06
N PRO A 189 -13.58 8.74 -4.91
CA PRO A 189 -14.83 9.40 -5.24
C PRO A 189 -15.75 8.50 -6.08
#